data_d66c402fb4c8b201ea763784fadfc00b
#
_entry.id   d66c402fb4c8b201ea763784fadfc00b
#
_cell.length_a   1.000
_cell.length_b   1.000
_cell.length_c   1.000
_cell.angle_alpha   90.00
_cell.angle_beta   90.00
_cell.angle_gamma   90.00
#
_symmetry.space_group_name_H-M   'P 1'
#
loop_
_entity.id
_entity.type
_entity.pdbx_description
1 polymer ?
#
loop_
_entity_poly.entity_id
_entity_poly.type
_entity_poly.pdbx_seq_one_letter_code
_entity_poly.pdbx_strand_id
1 'polypeptide(L)'
;MRFSIRAIGKIKEKWMREGIEEYSKRLKPVVKVDVLESDEEKMPENPSAAVKGKVLEKEGEKLLRSIQDSGCVVLLDMNGKKVSSEELAAWIAQKTVMGTSHFYFMIGGPYGNGKNIQARADLKLSMGPMTFTHQMARLILFEQLYRAVKINHHEPCLLYTSPSPRDMRRS
;
A
#
# COMPACT_ATOMS: atom_id res chain seq x y z
N MET A 1 -3.25 -11.24 -11.98
CA MET A 1 -2.80 -10.53 -10.76
C MET A 1 -3.79 -9.45 -10.38
N ARG A 2 -4.04 -9.29 -9.11
CA ARG A 2 -4.95 -8.28 -8.56
C ARG A 2 -4.30 -7.53 -7.41
N PHE A 3 -4.44 -6.21 -7.41
CA PHE A 3 -4.08 -5.34 -6.30
C PHE A 3 -5.36 -4.78 -5.69
N SER A 4 -5.62 -5.12 -4.45
CA SER A 4 -6.74 -4.58 -3.69
C SER A 4 -6.20 -3.62 -2.63
N ILE A 5 -6.60 -2.37 -2.71
CA ILE A 5 -6.22 -1.36 -1.74
C ILE A 5 -7.34 -1.23 -0.72
N ARG A 6 -7.01 -1.47 0.54
CA ARG A 6 -7.94 -1.37 1.67
C ARG A 6 -7.49 -0.24 2.56
N ALA A 7 -8.32 0.74 2.79
CA ALA A 7 -7.92 1.93 3.53
C ALA A 7 -8.98 2.36 4.54
N ILE A 8 -8.51 2.87 5.67
CA ILE A 8 -9.35 3.54 6.65
C ILE A 8 -9.40 5.02 6.28
N GLY A 9 -10.59 5.56 6.18
CA GLY A 9 -10.83 6.94 5.79
C GLY A 9 -11.05 7.13 4.30
N LYS A 10 -11.51 8.32 3.95
CA LYS A 10 -11.85 8.69 2.56
C LYS A 10 -10.91 9.77 2.06
N ILE A 11 -10.62 9.74 0.78
CA ILE A 11 -9.90 10.84 0.12
C ILE A 11 -10.91 11.95 -0.18
N LYS A 12 -10.73 13.11 0.44
CA LYS A 12 -11.64 14.25 0.29
C LYS A 12 -11.21 15.21 -0.80
N GLU A 13 -9.91 15.36 -1.01
CA GLU A 13 -9.35 16.30 -1.99
C GLU A 13 -9.55 15.78 -3.42
N LYS A 14 -10.20 16.58 -4.24
CA LYS A 14 -10.49 16.22 -5.64
C LYS A 14 -9.22 15.90 -6.43
N TRP A 15 -8.20 16.76 -6.30
CA TRP A 15 -6.92 16.57 -7.01
C TRP A 15 -6.24 15.25 -6.63
N MET A 16 -6.36 14.85 -5.37
CA MET A 16 -5.77 13.60 -4.88
C MET A 16 -6.53 12.39 -5.40
N ARG A 17 -7.86 12.45 -5.41
CA ARG A 17 -8.69 11.40 -6.04
C ARG A 17 -8.36 11.25 -7.51
N GLU A 18 -8.23 12.36 -8.23
CA GLU A 18 -7.86 12.35 -9.64
C GLU A 18 -6.48 11.73 -9.86
N GLY A 19 -5.51 12.03 -8.99
CA GLY A 19 -4.18 11.43 -9.05
C GLY A 19 -4.22 9.92 -8.83
N ILE A 20 -4.97 9.45 -7.85
CA ILE A 20 -5.15 8.02 -7.58
C ILE A 20 -5.84 7.33 -8.76
N GLU A 21 -6.88 7.94 -9.31
CA GLU A 21 -7.59 7.41 -10.47
C GLU A 21 -6.68 7.30 -11.69
N GLU A 22 -5.81 8.29 -11.89
CA GLU A 22 -4.85 8.27 -12.99
C GLU A 22 -3.89 7.08 -12.87
N TYR A 23 -3.31 6.84 -11.71
CA TYR A 23 -2.44 5.68 -11.50
C TYR A 23 -3.20 4.37 -11.58
N SER A 24 -4.40 4.32 -11.04
CA SER A 24 -5.28 3.15 -11.17
C SER A 24 -5.54 2.81 -12.63
N LYS A 25 -5.83 3.82 -13.44
CA LYS A 25 -6.04 3.68 -14.88
C LYS A 25 -4.80 3.14 -15.59
N ARG A 26 -3.61 3.64 -15.22
CA ARG A 26 -2.34 3.17 -15.79
C ARG A 26 -2.03 1.73 -15.41
N LEU A 27 -2.49 1.27 -14.26
CA LEU A 27 -2.29 -0.10 -13.78
C LEU A 27 -3.24 -1.10 -14.46
N LYS A 28 -4.46 -0.69 -14.82
CA LYS A 28 -5.52 -1.58 -15.31
C LYS A 28 -5.13 -2.49 -16.48
N PRO A 29 -4.32 -2.06 -17.46
CA PRO A 29 -3.91 -2.96 -18.55
C PRO A 29 -3.10 -4.17 -18.09
N VAL A 30 -2.47 -4.11 -16.90
CA VAL A 30 -1.55 -5.13 -16.41
C VAL A 30 -2.11 -5.85 -15.18
N VAL A 31 -2.76 -5.14 -14.27
CA VAL A 31 -3.31 -5.69 -13.04
C VAL A 31 -4.75 -5.24 -12.86
N LYS A 32 -5.55 -6.10 -12.24
CA LYS A 32 -6.88 -5.70 -11.76
C LYS A 32 -6.67 -4.91 -10.46
N VAL A 33 -7.29 -3.74 -10.37
CA VAL A 33 -7.16 -2.86 -9.20
C VAL A 33 -8.54 -2.54 -8.66
N ASP A 34 -8.70 -2.71 -7.36
CA ASP A 34 -9.89 -2.25 -6.65
C ASP A 34 -9.50 -1.53 -5.36
N VAL A 35 -10.33 -0.59 -4.97
CA VAL A 35 -10.13 0.21 -3.76
C VAL A 35 -11.38 0.10 -2.90
N LEU A 36 -11.19 -0.22 -1.63
CA LEU A 36 -12.27 -0.22 -0.65
C LEU A 36 -11.87 0.68 0.52
N GLU A 37 -12.66 1.72 0.73
CA GLU A 37 -12.50 2.63 1.86
C GLU A 37 -13.48 2.24 2.96
N SER A 38 -13.00 2.27 4.21
CA SER A 38 -13.84 2.04 5.40
C SER A 38 -13.77 3.24 6.30
N ASP A 39 -14.87 3.53 7.01
CA ASP A 39 -14.95 4.68 7.90
C ASP A 39 -13.99 4.53 9.07
N GLU A 40 -13.42 5.66 9.50
CA GLU A 40 -12.62 5.72 10.72
C GLU A 40 -13.50 5.43 11.92
N GLU A 41 -12.92 4.72 12.91
CA GLU A 41 -13.54 4.58 14.23
C GLU A 41 -13.22 5.82 15.06
N LYS A 42 -14.21 6.26 15.84
CA LYS A 42 -14.04 7.43 16.68
C LYS A 42 -13.07 7.15 17.82
N MET A 43 -12.01 7.96 17.92
CA MET A 43 -11.06 7.89 19.01
C MET A 43 -11.51 8.87 20.12
N PRO A 44 -11.72 8.41 21.37
CA PRO A 44 -12.03 9.31 22.47
C PRO A 44 -10.88 10.29 22.76
N GLU A 45 -11.20 11.39 23.42
CA GLU A 45 -10.16 12.30 23.94
C GLU A 45 -9.38 11.59 25.04
N ASN A 46 -8.05 11.80 25.07
CA ASN A 46 -7.16 11.21 26.06
C ASN A 46 -7.40 9.71 26.29
N PRO A 47 -7.37 8.88 25.21
CA PRO A 47 -7.67 7.47 25.35
C PRO A 47 -6.58 6.75 26.14
N SER A 48 -6.99 5.77 26.99
CA SER A 48 -6.04 4.84 27.55
C SER A 48 -5.43 3.95 26.47
N ALA A 49 -4.32 3.31 26.76
CA ALA A 49 -3.72 2.36 25.83
C ALA A 49 -4.69 1.25 25.44
N ALA A 50 -5.47 0.75 26.40
CA ALA A 50 -6.47 -0.30 26.16
C ALA A 50 -7.60 0.17 25.23
N VAL A 51 -8.11 1.39 25.43
CA VAL A 51 -9.16 1.97 24.58
C VAL A 51 -8.64 2.22 23.17
N LYS A 52 -7.44 2.80 23.05
CA LYS A 52 -6.79 3.02 21.76
C LYS A 52 -6.61 1.69 21.01
N GLY A 53 -6.15 0.66 21.69
CA GLY A 53 -5.98 -0.67 21.11
C GLY A 53 -7.28 -1.23 20.55
N LYS A 54 -8.39 -1.09 21.29
CA LYS A 54 -9.72 -1.56 20.83
C LYS A 54 -10.18 -0.82 19.59
N VAL A 55 -9.98 0.49 19.52
CA VAL A 55 -10.36 1.30 18.36
C VAL A 55 -9.56 0.86 17.14
N LEU A 56 -8.25 0.68 17.29
CA LEU A 56 -7.38 0.23 16.19
C LEU A 56 -7.69 -1.19 15.75
N GLU A 57 -8.09 -2.08 16.67
CA GLU A 57 -8.52 -3.44 16.32
C GLU A 57 -9.82 -3.45 15.52
N LYS A 58 -10.78 -2.57 15.85
CA LYS A 58 -12.01 -2.43 15.07
C LYS A 58 -11.71 -1.96 13.64
N GLU A 59 -10.81 -1.00 13.49
CA GLU A 59 -10.36 -0.57 12.17
C GLU A 59 -9.66 -1.71 11.42
N GLY A 60 -8.82 -2.47 12.11
CA GLY A 60 -8.16 -3.65 11.56
C GLY A 60 -9.14 -4.71 11.09
N GLU A 61 -10.22 -4.95 11.83
CA GLU A 61 -11.29 -5.86 11.42
C GLU A 61 -11.93 -5.44 10.11
N LYS A 62 -12.15 -4.12 9.94
CA LYS A 62 -12.69 -3.59 8.68
C LYS A 62 -11.74 -3.85 7.50
N LEU A 63 -10.44 -3.65 7.72
CA LEU A 63 -9.43 -3.92 6.69
C LEU A 63 -9.35 -5.41 6.36
N LEU A 64 -9.49 -6.28 7.35
CA LEU A 64 -9.38 -7.72 7.18
C LEU A 64 -10.65 -8.37 6.60
N ARG A 65 -11.73 -7.63 6.51
CA ARG A 65 -12.98 -8.13 5.95
C ARG A 65 -12.80 -8.54 4.48
N SER A 66 -13.28 -9.72 4.14
CA SER A 66 -13.26 -10.22 2.75
C SER A 66 -11.86 -10.46 2.17
N ILE A 67 -10.85 -10.68 3.02
CA ILE A 67 -9.53 -11.11 2.55
C ILE A 67 -9.57 -12.60 2.30
N GLN A 68 -8.97 -13.02 1.19
CA GLN A 68 -8.73 -14.44 0.92
C GLN A 68 -7.50 -14.92 1.69
N ASP A 69 -7.56 -16.10 2.29
CA ASP A 69 -6.44 -16.65 3.07
C ASP A 69 -5.15 -16.79 2.25
N SER A 70 -5.30 -17.11 0.96
CA SER A 70 -4.18 -17.24 0.03
C SER A 70 -3.62 -15.89 -0.45
N GLY A 71 -4.28 -14.79 -0.09
CA GLY A 71 -3.84 -13.45 -0.44
C GLY A 71 -2.61 -13.02 0.34
N CYS A 72 -1.78 -12.18 -0.28
CA CYS A 72 -0.61 -11.62 0.34
C CYS A 72 -0.93 -10.21 0.83
N VAL A 73 -0.67 -9.93 2.11
CA VAL A 73 -1.02 -8.66 2.75
C VAL A 73 0.22 -7.81 2.98
N VAL A 74 0.20 -6.61 2.44
CA VAL A 74 1.21 -5.58 2.66
C VAL A 74 0.57 -4.48 3.50
N LEU A 75 1.12 -4.24 4.68
CA LEU A 75 0.64 -3.20 5.58
C LEU A 75 1.60 -2.01 5.54
N LEU A 76 1.08 -0.81 5.27
CA LEU A 76 1.87 0.40 5.44
C LEU A 76 2.02 0.68 6.93
N ASP A 77 3.27 0.71 7.38
CA ASP A 77 3.61 0.87 8.79
C ASP A 77 4.92 1.65 8.91
N MET A 78 4.90 2.74 9.68
CA MET A 78 6.10 3.57 9.89
C MET A 78 7.26 2.77 10.50
N ASN A 79 6.95 1.76 11.29
CA ASN A 79 7.94 0.87 11.91
C ASN A 79 8.24 -0.38 11.09
N GLY A 80 7.74 -0.41 9.87
CA GLY A 80 7.95 -1.52 8.96
C GLY A 80 9.33 -1.51 8.32
N LYS A 81 9.55 -2.46 7.44
CA LYS A 81 10.78 -2.58 6.68
C LYS A 81 10.89 -1.46 5.66
N LYS A 82 12.01 -0.76 5.67
CA LYS A 82 12.34 0.23 4.63
C LYS A 82 12.83 -0.51 3.40
N VAL A 83 12.13 -0.32 2.28
CA VAL A 83 12.50 -0.96 1.01
C VAL A 83 12.60 0.10 -0.08
N SER A 84 13.47 -0.14 -1.03
CA SER A 84 13.55 0.67 -2.25
C SER A 84 12.40 0.28 -3.19
N SER A 85 12.16 1.10 -4.21
CA SER A 85 11.18 0.77 -5.26
C SER A 85 11.53 -0.54 -5.96
N GLU A 86 12.80 -0.77 -6.21
CA GLU A 86 13.31 -1.99 -6.83
C GLU A 86 13.11 -3.22 -5.93
N GLU A 87 13.33 -3.07 -4.62
CA GLU A 87 13.10 -4.14 -3.65
C GLU A 87 11.61 -4.49 -3.55
N LEU A 88 10.73 -3.50 -3.57
CA LEU A 88 9.28 -3.74 -3.57
C LEU A 88 8.88 -4.50 -4.84
N ALA A 89 9.34 -4.06 -5.98
CA ALA A 89 9.08 -4.73 -7.26
C ALA A 89 9.56 -6.18 -7.24
N ALA A 90 10.78 -6.43 -6.75
CA ALA A 90 11.35 -7.77 -6.63
C ALA A 90 10.54 -8.65 -5.67
N TRP A 91 10.08 -8.10 -4.56
CA TRP A 91 9.25 -8.82 -3.60
C TRP A 91 7.92 -9.26 -4.22
N ILE A 92 7.25 -8.35 -4.94
CA ILE A 92 6.00 -8.67 -5.65
C ILE A 92 6.26 -9.75 -6.70
N ALA A 93 7.32 -9.62 -7.48
CA ALA A 93 7.67 -10.60 -8.51
C ALA A 93 7.94 -11.98 -7.90
N GLN A 94 8.68 -12.04 -6.80
CA GLN A 94 8.98 -13.29 -6.10
C GLN A 94 7.71 -13.97 -5.60
N LYS A 95 6.81 -13.21 -4.96
CA LYS A 95 5.54 -13.75 -4.46
C LYS A 95 4.65 -14.24 -5.61
N THR A 96 4.67 -13.54 -6.73
CA THR A 96 3.93 -13.95 -7.93
C THR A 96 4.44 -15.27 -8.47
N VAL A 97 5.75 -15.44 -8.56
CA VAL A 97 6.37 -16.70 -8.98
C VAL A 97 6.01 -17.84 -8.03
N MET A 98 5.89 -17.56 -6.73
CA MET A 98 5.49 -18.54 -5.71
C MET A 98 3.99 -18.86 -5.72
N GLY A 99 3.21 -18.23 -6.58
CA GLY A 99 1.79 -18.54 -6.76
C GLY A 99 0.83 -17.49 -6.23
N THR A 100 1.31 -16.37 -5.68
CA THR A 100 0.42 -15.29 -5.22
C THR A 100 -0.17 -14.56 -6.43
N SER A 101 -1.49 -14.49 -6.48
CA SER A 101 -2.22 -13.77 -7.52
C SER A 101 -2.98 -12.56 -6.99
N HIS A 102 -3.14 -12.44 -5.67
CA HIS A 102 -3.91 -11.37 -5.05
C HIS A 102 -3.09 -10.73 -3.91
N PHE A 103 -2.79 -9.44 -4.09
CA PHE A 103 -2.09 -8.63 -3.11
C PHE A 103 -3.05 -7.62 -2.51
N TYR A 104 -3.07 -7.55 -1.18
CA TYR A 104 -3.85 -6.56 -0.43
C TYR A 104 -2.90 -5.55 0.17
N PHE A 105 -3.09 -4.28 -0.17
CA PHE A 105 -2.31 -3.18 0.40
C PHE A 105 -3.19 -2.45 1.40
N MET A 106 -2.79 -2.50 2.67
CA MET A 106 -3.57 -2.00 3.79
C MET A 106 -3.01 -0.68 4.29
N ILE A 107 -3.89 0.32 4.42
CA ILE A 107 -3.54 1.65 4.91
C ILE A 107 -4.44 1.94 6.11
N GLY A 108 -3.86 2.02 7.28
CA GLY A 108 -4.57 2.36 8.51
C GLY A 108 -4.92 3.85 8.59
N GLY A 109 -5.62 4.21 9.65
CA GLY A 109 -5.99 5.59 9.93
C GLY A 109 -4.87 6.37 10.63
N PRO A 110 -5.18 7.59 11.08
CA PRO A 110 -4.16 8.51 11.62
C PRO A 110 -3.51 8.07 12.92
N TYR A 111 -4.12 7.15 13.66
CA TYR A 111 -3.60 6.70 14.94
C TYR A 111 -2.74 5.43 14.87
N GLY A 112 -2.55 4.89 13.67
CA GLY A 112 -1.71 3.72 13.45
C GLY A 112 -2.50 2.44 13.15
N ASN A 113 -1.86 1.30 13.39
CA ASN A 113 -2.40 -0.01 13.04
C ASN A 113 -2.64 -0.86 14.28
N GLY A 114 -3.77 -1.58 14.29
CA GLY A 114 -4.08 -2.52 15.34
C GLY A 114 -3.20 -3.77 15.30
N LYS A 115 -3.18 -4.51 16.41
CA LYS A 115 -2.39 -5.74 16.51
C LYS A 115 -2.85 -6.83 15.56
N ASN A 116 -4.15 -6.90 15.29
CA ASN A 116 -4.73 -7.90 14.38
C ASN A 116 -4.22 -7.74 12.95
N ILE A 117 -4.22 -6.52 12.42
CA ILE A 117 -3.73 -6.29 11.06
C ILE A 117 -2.20 -6.45 10.99
N GLN A 118 -1.49 -6.05 12.04
CA GLN A 118 -0.04 -6.27 12.12
C GLN A 118 0.30 -7.75 12.10
N ALA A 119 -0.46 -8.56 12.82
CA ALA A 119 -0.24 -10.02 12.87
C ALA A 119 -0.53 -10.69 11.52
N ARG A 120 -1.50 -10.18 10.77
CA ARG A 120 -1.85 -10.74 9.45
C ARG A 120 -0.89 -10.36 8.34
N ALA A 121 -0.18 -9.24 8.48
CA ALA A 121 0.66 -8.71 7.42
C ALA A 121 1.80 -9.67 7.05
N ASP A 122 1.96 -9.91 5.75
CA ASP A 122 3.09 -10.66 5.20
C ASP A 122 4.31 -9.76 5.01
N LEU A 123 4.07 -8.48 4.79
CA LEU A 123 5.10 -7.45 4.73
C LEU A 123 4.57 -6.19 5.41
N LYS A 124 5.33 -5.67 6.36
CA LYS A 124 5.11 -4.34 6.92
C LYS A 124 6.06 -3.41 6.19
N LEU A 125 5.51 -2.47 5.44
CA LEU A 125 6.24 -1.60 4.52
C LEU A 125 6.31 -0.18 5.07
N SER A 126 7.52 0.31 5.29
CA SER A 126 7.76 1.71 5.61
C SER A 126 8.16 2.49 4.36
N MET A 127 7.58 3.67 4.19
CA MET A 127 7.93 4.58 3.10
C MET A 127 9.12 5.48 3.43
N GLY A 128 9.85 5.17 4.49
CA GLY A 128 11.00 5.92 4.94
C GLY A 128 10.73 6.72 6.22
N PRO A 129 11.69 7.52 6.66
CA PRO A 129 11.59 8.23 7.94
C PRO A 129 10.69 9.46 7.93
N MET A 130 10.34 9.96 6.75
CA MET A 130 9.42 11.10 6.63
C MET A 130 7.99 10.66 6.91
N THR A 131 7.25 11.52 7.60
CA THR A 131 5.84 11.27 7.91
C THR A 131 4.95 11.89 6.83
N PHE A 132 4.02 11.11 6.32
CA PHE A 132 3.00 11.58 5.39
C PHE A 132 1.62 11.47 6.04
N THR A 133 0.68 12.31 5.61
CA THR A 133 -0.72 12.05 5.93
C THR A 133 -1.10 10.69 5.34
N HIS A 134 -2.04 9.98 5.97
CA HIS A 134 -2.48 8.68 5.45
C HIS A 134 -3.10 8.80 4.04
N GLN A 135 -3.67 9.96 3.72
CA GLN A 135 -4.20 10.22 2.38
C GLN A 135 -3.09 10.37 1.34
N MET A 136 -2.04 11.14 1.67
CA MET A 136 -0.88 11.29 0.79
C MET A 136 -0.13 9.96 0.64
N ALA A 137 -0.01 9.17 1.71
CA ALA A 137 0.59 7.85 1.67
C ALA A 137 -0.13 6.95 0.67
N ARG A 138 -1.46 7.06 0.56
CA ARG A 138 -2.24 6.30 -0.43
C ARG A 138 -1.85 6.67 -1.86
N LEU A 139 -1.73 7.95 -2.15
CA LEU A 139 -1.32 8.41 -3.49
C LEU A 139 0.10 7.94 -3.82
N ILE A 140 1.02 8.07 -2.87
CA ILE A 140 2.40 7.60 -3.03
C ILE A 140 2.44 6.09 -3.26
N LEU A 141 1.62 5.34 -2.55
CA LEU A 141 1.51 3.89 -2.75
C LEU A 141 1.12 3.56 -4.19
N PHE A 142 0.10 4.22 -4.73
CA PHE A 142 -0.32 4.00 -6.11
C PHE A 142 0.81 4.28 -7.11
N GLU A 143 1.56 5.35 -6.89
CA GLU A 143 2.71 5.66 -7.72
C GLU A 143 3.77 4.56 -7.63
N GLN A 144 4.04 4.06 -6.44
CA GLN A 144 5.02 2.97 -6.24
C GLN A 144 4.54 1.64 -6.83
N LEU A 145 3.25 1.35 -6.77
CA LEU A 145 2.69 0.14 -7.40
C LEU A 145 2.81 0.21 -8.93
N TYR A 146 2.54 1.36 -9.51
CA TYR A 146 2.74 1.59 -10.93
C TYR A 146 4.21 1.40 -11.31
N ARG A 147 5.12 1.97 -10.52
CA ARG A 147 6.56 1.83 -10.71
C ARG A 147 6.99 0.37 -10.62
N ALA A 148 6.50 -0.37 -9.63
CA ALA A 148 6.83 -1.79 -9.46
C ALA A 148 6.41 -2.62 -10.68
N VAL A 149 5.22 -2.36 -11.21
CA VAL A 149 4.73 -3.03 -12.42
C VAL A 149 5.63 -2.70 -13.62
N LYS A 150 6.04 -1.45 -13.78
CA LYS A 150 6.94 -1.05 -14.87
C LYS A 150 8.32 -1.71 -14.74
N ILE A 151 8.87 -1.75 -13.54
CA ILE A 151 10.14 -2.43 -13.28
C ILE A 151 10.04 -3.91 -13.65
N ASN A 152 9.00 -4.59 -13.21
CA ASN A 152 8.82 -6.03 -13.44
C ASN A 152 8.57 -6.37 -14.90
N HIS A 153 8.03 -5.46 -15.68
CA HIS A 153 7.84 -5.61 -17.11
C HIS A 153 9.00 -5.05 -17.94
N HIS A 154 10.08 -4.62 -17.28
CA HIS A 154 11.25 -4.03 -17.92
C HIS A 154 10.91 -2.84 -18.82
N GLU A 155 9.85 -2.10 -18.49
CA GLU A 155 9.44 -0.92 -19.22
C GLU A 155 10.12 0.32 -18.63
N PRO A 156 10.48 1.31 -19.49
CA PRO A 156 11.06 2.54 -18.98
C PRO A 156 10.04 3.32 -18.14
N CYS A 157 10.47 3.73 -16.96
CA CYS A 157 9.74 4.66 -16.13
C CYS A 157 10.34 6.05 -16.33
N LEU A 158 9.49 7.03 -16.65
CA LEU A 158 9.89 8.44 -16.68
C LEU A 158 10.04 8.92 -15.23
N LEU A 159 11.19 8.64 -14.64
CA LEU A 159 11.40 8.88 -13.23
C LEU A 159 12.57 9.78 -12.96
N TYR A 160 12.41 10.54 -11.92
CA TYR A 160 13.48 11.29 -11.30
C TYR A 160 14.35 10.33 -10.48
N THR A 161 15.08 9.47 -11.18
CA THR A 161 16.03 8.54 -10.57
C THR A 161 17.30 8.52 -11.38
N SER A 162 18.41 8.18 -10.73
CA SER A 162 19.63 7.88 -11.46
C SER A 162 19.38 6.69 -12.38
N PRO A 163 19.81 6.74 -13.64
CA PRO A 163 19.64 5.62 -14.55
C PRO A 163 20.37 4.40 -14.01
N SER A 164 19.74 3.23 -14.19
CA SER A 164 20.41 1.96 -13.85
C SER A 164 21.59 1.74 -14.80
N PRO A 165 22.54 0.87 -14.46
CA PRO A 165 23.62 0.53 -15.38
C PRO A 165 23.12 0.01 -16.73
N ARG A 166 21.94 -0.63 -16.74
CA ARG A 166 21.29 -1.08 -17.98
C ARG A 166 20.81 0.09 -18.83
N ASP A 167 20.21 1.10 -18.21
CA ASP A 167 19.73 2.29 -18.91
C ASP A 167 20.89 3.11 -19.46
N MET A 168 21.97 3.19 -18.74
CA MET A 168 23.20 3.87 -19.17
C MET A 168 23.82 3.23 -20.42
N ARG A 169 23.66 1.92 -20.60
CA ARG A 169 24.18 1.21 -21.79
C ARG A 169 23.33 1.45 -23.03
N ARG A 170 22.12 1.96 -22.89
CA ARG A 170 21.20 2.24 -24.01
C ARG A 170 21.32 3.64 -24.57
N SER A 171 22.01 4.51 -23.85
CA SER A 171 22.19 5.91 -24.27
C SER A 171 23.35 6.11 -25.24
#